data_fca2268e9c023868d743bff37d0b3544
#
_entry.id   fca2268e9c023868d743bff37d0b3544
#
_cell.length_a   1.000
_cell.length_b   1.000
_cell.length_c   1.000
_cell.angle_alpha   90.00
_cell.angle_beta   90.00
_cell.angle_gamma   90.00
#
_symmetry.space_group_name_H-M   'P 1'
#
loop_
_entity.id
_entity.type
_entity.pdbx_description
1 polymer ?
#
loop_
_entity_poly.entity_id
_entity_poly.type
_entity_poly.pdbx_seq_one_letter_code
_entity_poly.pdbx_strand_id
1 'polypeptide(L)'
;MPNKQDIITAIKNLDLFLKTPELKGAKPRLKTDGSPFVFAGGFNMVFQLVHNTKKWAFRVWHVPMGENKDRYVAISKYLTNSKLPYFADFIYDENGLLVNGELTDTIRMEWLEGLLLKDYIEKHLNDKAQLESLANDFLEMAKTLKEAKISHGDLQEGNILINDSGKIKLVDYDSICIPEIEGQKELVTGLKGYQHPSRFISSKASLKADYFSELIIYISILGIAADPSLWDKYKVKDTQYLLFNEKDFENIESSTIYADLKGVNATIDALLIILKEYLSNPYYLELKPFTEYFLAPEIISFQANKEEVLRGAEIEFSWTVENALMVKIEPEIGSIPKQGKVSFIPKKNTYTIICENLKVKAEK
;
A
#
# COMPACT_ATOMS: atom_id res chain seq x y z
N MET A 1 -7.91 -35.53 -0.93
CA MET A 1 -7.47 -34.19 -0.51
C MET A 1 -7.26 -34.17 1.00
N PRO A 2 -6.16 -33.63 1.48
CA PRO A 2 -5.85 -33.67 2.89
C PRO A 2 -6.83 -32.80 3.69
N ASN A 3 -7.38 -33.34 4.76
CA ASN A 3 -8.12 -32.56 5.74
C ASN A 3 -7.16 -31.92 6.76
N LYS A 4 -7.66 -30.98 7.57
CA LYS A 4 -6.83 -30.27 8.56
C LYS A 4 -6.12 -31.19 9.54
N GLN A 5 -6.76 -32.31 9.95
CA GLN A 5 -6.18 -33.26 10.89
C GLN A 5 -5.05 -34.08 10.26
N ASP A 6 -5.18 -34.46 9.00
CA ASP A 6 -4.13 -35.18 8.25
C ASP A 6 -2.90 -34.29 8.09
N ILE A 7 -3.10 -33.01 7.79
CA ILE A 7 -2.00 -32.03 7.71
C ILE A 7 -1.30 -31.90 9.07
N ILE A 8 -2.03 -31.75 10.17
CA ILE A 8 -1.45 -31.68 11.52
C ILE A 8 -0.63 -32.92 11.83
N THR A 9 -1.12 -34.09 11.43
CA THR A 9 -0.41 -35.35 11.63
C THR A 9 0.90 -35.39 10.82
N ALA A 10 0.88 -34.95 9.57
CA ALA A 10 2.09 -34.89 8.74
C ALA A 10 3.11 -33.88 9.31
N ILE A 11 2.64 -32.71 9.78
CA ILE A 11 3.51 -31.68 10.40
C ILE A 11 4.14 -32.17 11.71
N LYS A 12 3.43 -32.96 12.52
CA LYS A 12 4.02 -33.57 13.72
C LYS A 12 5.16 -34.56 13.40
N ASN A 13 5.17 -35.13 12.21
CA ASN A 13 6.10 -36.15 11.78
C ASN A 13 6.89 -35.73 10.52
N LEU A 14 7.37 -34.48 10.49
CA LEU A 14 8.04 -33.88 9.33
C LEU A 14 9.21 -34.74 8.80
N ASP A 15 9.95 -35.41 9.67
CA ASP A 15 11.09 -36.25 9.24
C ASP A 15 10.67 -37.37 8.26
N LEU A 16 9.39 -37.79 8.30
CA LEU A 16 8.83 -38.82 7.40
C LEU A 16 8.14 -38.21 6.17
N PHE A 17 7.48 -37.08 6.35
CA PHE A 17 6.52 -36.59 5.37
C PHE A 17 6.97 -35.36 4.61
N LEU A 18 7.95 -34.56 5.11
CA LEU A 18 8.48 -33.40 4.43
C LEU A 18 9.28 -33.81 3.19
N LYS A 19 8.97 -33.18 2.05
CA LYS A 19 9.62 -33.43 0.75
C LYS A 19 10.47 -32.27 0.26
N THR A 20 10.39 -31.10 0.91
CA THR A 20 11.21 -29.93 0.62
C THR A 20 12.65 -30.14 1.14
N PRO A 21 13.65 -30.33 0.25
CA PRO A 21 15.01 -30.68 0.67
C PRO A 21 15.67 -29.62 1.57
N GLU A 22 15.39 -28.33 1.30
CA GLU A 22 15.98 -27.18 2.02
C GLU A 22 15.51 -27.09 3.48
N LEU A 23 14.41 -27.76 3.80
CA LEU A 23 13.88 -27.83 5.17
C LEU A 23 14.07 -29.20 5.80
N LYS A 24 14.91 -30.07 5.21
CA LYS A 24 15.18 -31.41 5.77
C LYS A 24 15.71 -31.27 7.21
N GLY A 25 15.03 -31.95 8.14
CA GLY A 25 15.36 -31.89 9.57
C GLY A 25 14.70 -30.72 10.31
N ALA A 26 13.88 -29.91 9.64
CA ALA A 26 13.07 -28.89 10.30
C ALA A 26 12.11 -29.51 11.34
N LYS A 27 11.87 -28.77 12.41
CA LYS A 27 10.94 -29.17 13.48
C LYS A 27 9.81 -28.14 13.59
N PRO A 28 8.56 -28.57 13.78
CA PRO A 28 7.48 -27.63 14.04
C PRO A 28 7.62 -27.01 15.44
N ARG A 29 7.30 -25.72 15.55
CA ARG A 29 7.09 -25.12 16.87
C ARG A 29 5.85 -25.75 17.48
N LEU A 30 5.96 -26.21 18.72
CA LEU A 30 4.85 -26.80 19.45
C LEU A 30 4.29 -25.82 20.49
N LYS A 31 3.00 -25.94 20.77
CA LYS A 31 2.33 -25.32 21.90
C LYS A 31 2.59 -26.16 23.15
N THR A 32 2.16 -25.64 24.29
CA THR A 32 2.30 -26.32 25.60
C THR A 32 1.60 -27.69 25.67
N ASP A 33 0.55 -27.89 24.87
CA ASP A 33 -0.20 -29.14 24.76
C ASP A 33 0.42 -30.13 23.77
N GLY A 34 1.58 -29.84 23.19
CA GLY A 34 2.26 -30.67 22.20
C GLY A 34 1.65 -30.59 20.78
N SER A 35 0.64 -29.76 20.55
CA SER A 35 0.14 -29.49 19.19
C SER A 35 1.04 -28.52 18.45
N PRO A 36 1.14 -28.60 17.08
CA PRO A 36 1.88 -27.61 16.31
C PRO A 36 1.28 -26.22 16.47
N PHE A 37 2.16 -25.22 16.55
CA PHE A 37 1.73 -23.83 16.47
C PHE A 37 1.31 -23.53 15.04
N VAL A 38 0.04 -23.11 14.87
CA VAL A 38 -0.60 -22.97 13.56
C VAL A 38 -1.54 -21.77 13.53
N PHE A 39 -1.50 -21.05 12.43
CA PHE A 39 -2.55 -20.12 12.01
C PHE A 39 -3.39 -20.82 10.95
N ALA A 40 -4.69 -20.96 11.19
CA ALA A 40 -5.61 -21.61 10.27
C ALA A 40 -6.53 -20.58 9.63
N GLY A 41 -6.40 -20.39 8.32
CA GLY A 41 -7.29 -19.59 7.48
C GLY A 41 -8.42 -20.40 6.87
N GLY A 42 -9.20 -19.75 6.01
CA GLY A 42 -10.29 -20.37 5.28
C GLY A 42 -9.83 -21.44 4.27
N PHE A 43 -8.64 -21.30 3.70
CA PHE A 43 -8.13 -22.13 2.61
C PHE A 43 -6.87 -22.89 2.96
N ASN A 44 -6.06 -22.39 3.88
CA ASN A 44 -4.75 -22.92 4.20
C ASN A 44 -4.47 -22.90 5.72
N MET A 45 -3.38 -23.56 6.08
CA MET A 45 -2.79 -23.59 7.42
C MET A 45 -1.34 -23.17 7.32
N VAL A 46 -0.90 -22.25 8.19
CA VAL A 46 0.48 -21.76 8.25
C VAL A 46 1.11 -22.24 9.54
N PHE A 47 2.16 -23.03 9.45
CA PHE A 47 2.91 -23.56 10.57
C PHE A 47 4.24 -22.82 10.73
N GLN A 48 4.69 -22.61 11.96
CA GLN A 48 6.04 -22.17 12.21
C GLN A 48 6.96 -23.39 12.32
N LEU A 49 7.93 -23.48 11.40
CA LEU A 49 8.98 -24.47 11.45
C LEU A 49 10.29 -23.83 11.89
N VAL A 50 11.13 -24.59 12.58
CA VAL A 50 12.50 -24.18 12.96
C VAL A 50 13.47 -25.12 12.24
N HIS A 51 14.36 -24.55 11.45
CA HIS A 51 15.42 -25.28 10.76
C HIS A 51 16.75 -24.58 11.03
N ASN A 52 17.67 -25.27 11.69
CA ASN A 52 18.89 -24.69 12.25
C ASN A 52 18.54 -23.51 13.17
N THR A 53 19.00 -22.29 12.86
CA THR A 53 18.71 -21.06 13.62
C THR A 53 17.58 -20.22 13.02
N LYS A 54 17.04 -20.65 11.85
CA LYS A 54 16.01 -19.89 11.14
C LYS A 54 14.61 -20.42 11.45
N LYS A 55 13.68 -19.49 11.51
CA LYS A 55 12.24 -19.77 11.59
C LYS A 55 11.60 -19.60 10.21
N TRP A 56 10.67 -20.49 9.89
CA TRP A 56 9.98 -20.52 8.61
C TRP A 56 8.48 -20.52 8.81
N ALA A 57 7.74 -19.78 8.00
CA ALA A 57 6.31 -19.94 7.81
C ALA A 57 6.11 -20.98 6.69
N PHE A 58 5.49 -22.09 7.03
CA PHE A 58 5.24 -23.21 6.12
C PHE A 58 3.73 -23.34 5.90
N ARG A 59 3.28 -22.99 4.70
CA ARG A 59 1.87 -22.94 4.31
C ARG A 59 1.47 -24.22 3.58
N VAL A 60 0.36 -24.82 4.01
CA VAL A 60 -0.23 -26.03 3.42
C VAL A 60 -1.72 -25.79 3.19
N TRP A 61 -2.25 -26.18 2.04
CA TRP A 61 -3.68 -26.00 1.73
C TRP A 61 -4.51 -27.21 2.17
N HIS A 62 -5.65 -26.96 2.76
CA HIS A 62 -6.69 -27.95 3.10
C HIS A 62 -7.90 -27.84 2.16
N VAL A 63 -7.87 -26.92 1.18
CA VAL A 63 -8.86 -26.72 0.12
C VAL A 63 -8.11 -26.72 -1.21
N PRO A 64 -8.69 -27.24 -2.34
CA PRO A 64 -8.02 -27.23 -3.63
C PRO A 64 -7.62 -25.84 -4.03
N MET A 65 -6.35 -25.65 -4.43
CA MET A 65 -5.90 -24.39 -5.02
C MET A 65 -6.58 -24.11 -6.38
N GLY A 66 -6.93 -25.18 -7.13
CA GLY A 66 -7.53 -25.03 -8.45
C GLY A 66 -6.69 -24.14 -9.37
N GLU A 67 -7.31 -23.18 -10.02
CA GLU A 67 -6.67 -22.21 -10.91
C GLU A 67 -5.68 -21.26 -10.17
N ASN A 68 -5.72 -21.22 -8.83
CA ASN A 68 -4.82 -20.36 -8.05
C ASN A 68 -3.38 -20.90 -7.96
N LYS A 69 -3.12 -22.15 -8.37
CA LYS A 69 -1.76 -22.71 -8.40
C LYS A 69 -0.83 -21.84 -9.24
N ASP A 70 -1.21 -21.56 -10.48
CA ASP A 70 -0.41 -20.77 -11.40
C ASP A 70 -0.16 -19.34 -10.88
N ARG A 71 -1.15 -18.78 -10.19
CA ARG A 71 -1.00 -17.50 -9.50
C ARG A 71 0.11 -17.52 -8.44
N TYR A 72 0.11 -18.50 -7.54
CA TYR A 72 1.14 -18.61 -6.50
C TYR A 72 2.52 -18.89 -7.07
N VAL A 73 2.63 -19.69 -8.13
CA VAL A 73 3.88 -19.95 -8.85
C VAL A 73 4.41 -18.64 -9.46
N ALA A 74 3.55 -17.87 -10.13
CA ALA A 74 3.93 -16.58 -10.73
C ALA A 74 4.40 -15.57 -9.66
N ILE A 75 3.64 -15.42 -8.57
CA ILE A 75 4.02 -14.54 -7.44
C ILE A 75 5.37 -14.96 -6.86
N SER A 76 5.55 -16.26 -6.57
CA SER A 76 6.80 -16.80 -6.03
C SER A 76 8.00 -16.41 -6.90
N LYS A 77 7.91 -16.68 -8.20
CA LYS A 77 8.96 -16.35 -9.16
C LYS A 77 9.23 -14.85 -9.25
N TYR A 78 8.18 -14.03 -9.27
CA TYR A 78 8.31 -12.58 -9.41
C TYR A 78 8.97 -11.95 -8.17
N LEU A 79 8.50 -12.29 -6.97
CA LEU A 79 9.05 -11.78 -5.71
C LEU A 79 10.51 -12.21 -5.51
N THR A 80 10.83 -13.49 -5.79
CA THR A 80 12.22 -13.99 -5.71
C THR A 80 13.15 -13.25 -6.66
N ASN A 81 12.69 -12.91 -7.87
CA ASN A 81 13.50 -12.19 -8.86
C ASN A 81 13.63 -10.70 -8.52
N SER A 82 12.61 -10.07 -7.96
CA SER A 82 12.63 -8.65 -7.62
C SER A 82 13.58 -8.32 -6.47
N LYS A 83 13.80 -9.25 -5.54
CA LYS A 83 14.67 -9.11 -4.35
C LYS A 83 14.40 -7.87 -3.52
N LEU A 84 13.14 -7.42 -3.47
CA LEU A 84 12.78 -6.24 -2.70
C LEU A 84 12.89 -6.53 -1.19
N PRO A 85 13.41 -5.57 -0.40
CA PRO A 85 13.64 -5.78 1.03
C PRO A 85 12.35 -5.90 1.85
N TYR A 86 11.20 -5.59 1.27
CA TYR A 86 9.90 -5.55 1.94
C TYR A 86 9.24 -6.92 2.07
N PHE A 87 9.64 -7.89 1.23
CA PHE A 87 9.08 -9.23 1.22
C PHE A 87 10.02 -10.23 1.87
N ALA A 88 9.45 -11.25 2.50
CA ALA A 88 10.16 -12.50 2.78
C ALA A 88 10.32 -13.30 1.49
N ASP A 89 11.31 -14.17 1.45
CA ASP A 89 11.37 -15.18 0.41
C ASP A 89 10.04 -15.97 0.37
N PHE A 90 9.35 -15.91 -0.76
CA PHE A 90 8.07 -16.56 -0.96
C PHE A 90 8.25 -17.66 -1.99
N ILE A 91 8.52 -18.88 -1.52
CA ILE A 91 8.94 -19.99 -2.38
C ILE A 91 7.82 -21.03 -2.46
N TYR A 92 7.35 -21.26 -3.68
CA TYR A 92 6.39 -22.32 -3.98
C TYR A 92 7.15 -23.62 -4.19
N ASP A 93 6.85 -24.63 -3.37
CA ASP A 93 7.42 -25.98 -3.46
C ASP A 93 6.35 -26.94 -3.96
N GLU A 94 6.54 -27.42 -5.18
CA GLU A 94 5.70 -28.49 -5.73
C GLU A 94 5.92 -29.79 -4.95
N ASN A 95 4.82 -30.44 -4.53
CA ASN A 95 4.89 -31.70 -3.80
C ASN A 95 5.69 -31.59 -2.48
N GLY A 96 5.66 -30.45 -1.79
CA GLY A 96 6.50 -30.18 -0.62
C GLY A 96 6.19 -30.99 0.64
N LEU A 97 4.98 -31.58 0.74
CA LEU A 97 4.56 -32.40 1.89
C LEU A 97 3.75 -33.61 1.44
N LEU A 98 4.02 -34.76 2.04
CA LEU A 98 3.20 -35.97 1.90
C LEU A 98 2.13 -35.98 3.00
N VAL A 99 0.84 -35.95 2.63
CA VAL A 99 -0.28 -35.95 3.56
C VAL A 99 -1.24 -37.07 3.22
N ASN A 100 -1.43 -38.01 4.13
CA ASN A 100 -2.33 -39.17 3.95
C ASN A 100 -2.12 -39.91 2.61
N GLY A 101 -0.85 -40.12 2.22
CA GLY A 101 -0.46 -40.83 0.98
C GLY A 101 -0.49 -39.96 -0.28
N GLU A 102 -0.93 -38.72 -0.23
CA GLU A 102 -0.95 -37.79 -1.36
C GLU A 102 0.12 -36.71 -1.21
N LEU A 103 0.82 -36.38 -2.29
CA LEU A 103 1.75 -35.25 -2.33
C LEU A 103 0.97 -33.95 -2.46
N THR A 104 1.33 -32.98 -1.64
CA THR A 104 0.66 -31.67 -1.54
C THR A 104 1.69 -30.57 -1.74
N ASP A 105 1.32 -29.59 -2.57
CA ASP A 105 2.13 -28.39 -2.78
C ASP A 105 2.14 -27.53 -1.50
N THR A 106 3.23 -26.80 -1.31
CA THR A 106 3.44 -25.96 -0.13
C THR A 106 4.06 -24.61 -0.52
N ILE A 107 3.98 -23.65 0.39
CA ILE A 107 4.78 -22.44 0.32
C ILE A 107 5.62 -22.33 1.59
N ARG A 108 6.89 -22.02 1.42
CA ARG A 108 7.77 -21.62 2.52
C ARG A 108 8.19 -20.18 2.40
N MET A 109 8.22 -19.50 3.54
CA MET A 109 8.66 -18.11 3.68
C MET A 109 9.53 -18.02 4.92
N GLU A 110 10.47 -17.08 4.94
CA GLU A 110 11.11 -16.71 6.20
C GLU A 110 10.03 -16.22 7.19
N TRP A 111 10.09 -16.66 8.43
CA TRP A 111 9.21 -16.17 9.48
C TRP A 111 9.64 -14.77 9.88
N LEU A 112 8.86 -13.78 9.50
CA LEU A 112 9.14 -12.39 9.83
C LEU A 112 8.79 -12.11 11.31
N GLU A 113 9.71 -11.48 12.02
CA GLU A 113 9.53 -11.00 13.39
C GLU A 113 9.52 -9.48 13.40
N GLY A 114 8.69 -8.90 14.27
CA GLY A 114 8.52 -7.46 14.40
C GLY A 114 7.21 -7.11 15.06
N LEU A 115 6.96 -5.82 15.19
CA LEU A 115 5.68 -5.27 15.62
C LEU A 115 4.79 -5.01 14.42
N LEU A 116 3.50 -5.28 14.52
CA LEU A 116 2.54 -4.77 13.54
C LEU A 116 2.58 -3.24 13.52
N LEU A 117 2.22 -2.64 12.39
CA LEU A 117 2.29 -1.19 12.22
C LEU A 117 1.60 -0.44 13.36
N LYS A 118 0.44 -0.89 13.78
CA LYS A 118 -0.33 -0.31 14.89
C LYS A 118 0.43 -0.41 16.22
N ASP A 119 0.98 -1.58 16.54
CA ASP A 119 1.73 -1.80 17.79
C ASP A 119 3.03 -0.96 17.79
N TYR A 120 3.65 -0.80 16.63
CA TYR A 120 4.83 0.04 16.49
C TYR A 120 4.50 1.53 16.70
N ILE A 121 3.39 2.01 16.11
CA ILE A 121 2.92 3.38 16.32
C ILE A 121 2.58 3.59 17.80
N GLU A 122 1.85 2.68 18.46
CA GLU A 122 1.52 2.77 19.89
C GLU A 122 2.77 2.92 20.75
N LYS A 123 3.79 2.10 20.47
CA LYS A 123 5.06 2.15 21.19
C LYS A 123 5.80 3.48 21.04
N HIS A 124 5.60 4.19 19.93
CA HIS A 124 6.31 5.41 19.58
C HIS A 124 5.42 6.67 19.55
N LEU A 125 4.23 6.65 20.18
CA LEU A 125 3.29 7.78 20.19
C LEU A 125 3.93 9.11 20.63
N ASN A 126 4.87 9.07 21.57
CA ASN A 126 5.56 10.25 22.08
C ASN A 126 6.91 10.50 21.39
N ASP A 127 7.21 9.80 20.33
CA ASP A 127 8.44 9.95 19.55
C ASP A 127 8.09 10.36 18.11
N LYS A 128 7.81 11.66 17.95
CA LYS A 128 7.47 12.25 16.64
C LYS A 128 8.53 11.94 15.56
N ALA A 129 9.81 12.04 15.92
CA ALA A 129 10.88 11.81 14.95
C ALA A 129 10.89 10.36 14.43
N GLN A 130 10.60 9.39 15.29
CA GLN A 130 10.51 7.99 14.91
C GLN A 130 9.30 7.72 14.01
N LEU A 131 8.14 8.35 14.29
CA LEU A 131 6.96 8.22 13.42
C LEU A 131 7.15 8.93 12.07
N GLU A 132 7.82 10.08 12.04
CA GLU A 132 8.18 10.76 10.77
C GLU A 132 9.18 9.93 9.96
N SER A 133 10.13 9.26 10.62
CA SER A 133 11.05 8.31 9.95
C SER A 133 10.28 7.13 9.35
N LEU A 134 9.33 6.56 10.10
CA LEU A 134 8.46 5.50 9.60
C LEU A 134 7.66 5.96 8.38
N ALA A 135 7.10 7.18 8.40
CA ALA A 135 6.38 7.74 7.26
C ALA A 135 7.28 7.86 6.02
N ASN A 136 8.53 8.30 6.19
CA ASN A 136 9.48 8.38 5.08
C ASN A 136 9.85 6.98 4.54
N ASP A 137 10.10 5.99 5.40
CA ASP A 137 10.37 4.61 4.98
C ASP A 137 9.15 4.01 4.24
N PHE A 138 7.92 4.33 4.69
CA PHE A 138 6.69 3.92 4.03
C PHE A 138 6.52 4.58 2.65
N LEU A 139 6.82 5.86 2.52
CA LEU A 139 6.81 6.57 1.23
C LEU A 139 7.78 5.94 0.23
N GLU A 140 8.99 5.61 0.66
CA GLU A 140 9.98 4.95 -0.18
C GLU A 140 9.57 3.52 -0.56
N MET A 141 8.91 2.80 0.34
CA MET A 141 8.30 1.51 0.03
C MET A 141 7.25 1.65 -1.08
N ALA A 142 6.31 2.58 -0.95
CA ALA A 142 5.26 2.80 -1.95
C ALA A 142 5.84 3.13 -3.34
N LYS A 143 6.87 3.98 -3.42
CA LYS A 143 7.61 4.26 -4.67
C LYS A 143 8.23 3.01 -5.26
N THR A 144 8.92 2.23 -4.43
CA THR A 144 9.62 1.01 -4.85
C THR A 144 8.65 -0.05 -5.37
N LEU A 145 7.52 -0.25 -4.71
CA LEU A 145 6.48 -1.20 -5.15
C LEU A 145 5.89 -0.79 -6.51
N LYS A 146 5.60 0.50 -6.68
CA LYS A 146 5.14 1.04 -7.98
C LYS A 146 6.15 0.78 -9.10
N GLU A 147 7.43 1.12 -8.88
CA GLU A 147 8.50 0.92 -9.86
C GLU A 147 8.68 -0.57 -10.21
N ALA A 148 8.59 -1.43 -9.21
CA ALA A 148 8.64 -2.88 -9.37
C ALA A 148 7.35 -3.48 -9.95
N LYS A 149 6.31 -2.69 -10.20
CA LYS A 149 5.00 -3.15 -10.68
C LYS A 149 4.42 -4.24 -9.77
N ILE A 150 4.42 -3.99 -8.48
CA ILE A 150 3.83 -4.85 -7.46
C ILE A 150 2.79 -4.04 -6.70
N SER A 151 1.59 -4.60 -6.54
CA SER A 151 0.59 -4.15 -5.58
C SER A 151 0.39 -5.26 -4.56
N HIS A 152 0.35 -4.92 -3.27
CA HIS A 152 0.04 -5.86 -2.20
C HIS A 152 -1.42 -6.34 -2.29
N GLY A 153 -2.31 -5.44 -2.69
CA GLY A 153 -3.72 -5.73 -2.91
C GLY A 153 -4.58 -5.77 -1.64
N ASP A 154 -4.01 -5.95 -0.47
CA ASP A 154 -4.65 -5.83 0.85
C ASP A 154 -3.73 -5.09 1.82
N LEU A 155 -3.26 -3.91 1.42
CA LEU A 155 -2.38 -3.11 2.25
C LEU A 155 -3.18 -2.46 3.40
N GLN A 156 -2.87 -2.88 4.62
CA GLN A 156 -3.49 -2.44 5.86
C GLN A 156 -2.51 -2.58 7.04
N GLU A 157 -2.85 -2.04 8.21
CA GLU A 157 -1.95 -2.04 9.37
C GLU A 157 -1.59 -3.45 9.86
N GLY A 158 -2.48 -4.43 9.67
CA GLY A 158 -2.28 -5.83 10.06
C GLY A 158 -1.33 -6.59 9.12
N ASN A 159 -1.07 -6.05 7.92
CA ASN A 159 -0.20 -6.67 6.91
C ASN A 159 1.16 -5.99 6.80
N ILE A 160 1.45 -5.02 7.68
CA ILE A 160 2.71 -4.30 7.74
C ILE A 160 3.39 -4.59 9.07
N LEU A 161 4.60 -5.15 9.01
CA LEU A 161 5.47 -5.37 10.16
C LEU A 161 6.64 -4.39 10.13
N ILE A 162 7.04 -3.93 11.29
CA ILE A 162 8.30 -3.20 11.49
C ILE A 162 9.22 -4.10 12.32
N ASN A 163 10.32 -4.55 11.73
CA ASN A 163 11.26 -5.43 12.39
C ASN A 163 12.12 -4.69 13.42
N ASP A 164 12.92 -5.43 14.19
CA ASP A 164 13.79 -4.86 15.25
C ASP A 164 14.81 -3.84 14.74
N SER A 165 15.12 -3.85 13.44
CA SER A 165 15.99 -2.86 12.78
C SER A 165 15.21 -1.64 12.26
N GLY A 166 13.92 -1.51 12.58
CA GLY A 166 13.06 -0.43 12.14
C GLY A 166 12.63 -0.50 10.67
N LYS A 167 12.83 -1.66 10.00
CA LYS A 167 12.53 -1.80 8.56
C LYS A 167 11.15 -2.41 8.34
N ILE A 168 10.44 -1.85 7.35
CA ILE A 168 9.12 -2.33 6.93
C ILE A 168 9.23 -3.69 6.25
N LYS A 169 8.35 -4.59 6.64
CA LYS A 169 8.11 -5.90 6.02
C LYS A 169 6.62 -6.07 5.77
N LEU A 170 6.28 -6.66 4.64
CA LEU A 170 4.90 -6.97 4.28
C LEU A 170 4.63 -8.46 4.52
N VAL A 171 3.41 -8.78 4.92
CA VAL A 171 2.92 -10.16 5.15
C VAL A 171 1.57 -10.34 4.47
N ASP A 172 1.15 -11.59 4.30
CA ASP A 172 -0.09 -12.01 3.65
C ASP A 172 -0.15 -11.66 2.15
N TYR A 173 0.47 -12.51 1.35
CA TYR A 173 0.67 -12.30 -0.09
C TYR A 173 -0.46 -12.82 -0.99
N ASP A 174 -1.61 -13.18 -0.43
CA ASP A 174 -2.72 -13.78 -1.19
C ASP A 174 -3.36 -12.82 -2.20
N SER A 175 -3.29 -11.53 -1.92
CA SER A 175 -3.84 -10.46 -2.77
C SER A 175 -2.82 -9.80 -3.71
N ILE A 176 -1.54 -10.22 -3.66
CA ILE A 176 -0.51 -9.61 -4.50
C ILE A 176 -0.90 -9.63 -5.97
N CYS A 177 -0.75 -8.47 -6.59
CA CYS A 177 -0.86 -8.30 -8.03
C CYS A 177 0.51 -7.95 -8.62
N ILE A 178 0.86 -8.67 -9.68
CA ILE A 178 2.03 -8.46 -10.54
C ILE A 178 1.53 -8.38 -11.99
N PRO A 179 2.34 -7.97 -12.98
CA PRO A 179 1.87 -7.82 -14.36
C PRO A 179 1.18 -9.06 -14.95
N GLU A 180 1.64 -10.27 -14.59
CA GLU A 180 1.07 -11.53 -15.08
C GLU A 180 -0.33 -11.83 -14.49
N ILE A 181 -0.69 -11.18 -13.38
CA ILE A 181 -1.95 -11.41 -12.63
C ILE A 181 -2.94 -10.26 -12.87
N GLU A 182 -2.49 -9.12 -13.37
CA GLU A 182 -3.35 -7.96 -13.59
C GLU A 182 -4.58 -8.30 -14.45
N GLY A 183 -5.75 -7.87 -14.00
CA GLY A 183 -7.03 -8.14 -14.65
C GLY A 183 -7.65 -9.51 -14.33
N GLN A 184 -6.94 -10.43 -13.68
CA GLN A 184 -7.51 -11.68 -13.18
C GLN A 184 -8.44 -11.43 -11.99
N LYS A 185 -9.23 -12.43 -11.63
CA LYS A 185 -10.12 -12.36 -10.46
C LYS A 185 -9.29 -12.21 -9.17
N GLU A 186 -9.66 -11.28 -8.30
CA GLU A 186 -9.08 -11.17 -6.96
C GLU A 186 -9.49 -12.34 -6.07
N LEU A 187 -8.59 -12.74 -5.16
CA LEU A 187 -8.91 -13.69 -4.09
C LEU A 187 -9.47 -12.97 -2.86
N VAL A 188 -8.94 -11.79 -2.57
CA VAL A 188 -9.33 -10.93 -1.46
C VAL A 188 -9.32 -9.49 -1.97
N THR A 189 -10.33 -8.70 -1.61
CA THR A 189 -10.44 -7.28 -2.01
C THR A 189 -9.84 -6.33 -0.97
N GLY A 190 -9.51 -6.84 0.21
CA GLY A 190 -8.95 -6.06 1.32
C GLY A 190 -10.03 -5.43 2.21
N LEU A 191 -9.57 -4.70 3.24
CA LEU A 191 -10.41 -4.10 4.27
C LEU A 191 -10.96 -2.74 3.81
N LYS A 192 -12.30 -2.54 3.92
CA LYS A 192 -13.01 -1.35 3.40
C LYS A 192 -12.42 -0.01 3.84
N GLY A 193 -11.97 0.12 5.08
CA GLY A 193 -11.36 1.36 5.59
C GLY A 193 -9.99 1.70 4.98
N TYR A 194 -9.42 0.80 4.17
CA TYR A 194 -8.16 1.03 3.46
C TYR A 194 -8.32 1.01 1.94
N GLN A 195 -9.53 0.73 1.44
CA GLN A 195 -9.74 0.59 0.01
C GLN A 195 -10.65 1.69 -0.54
N HIS A 196 -10.36 2.15 -1.75
CA HIS A 196 -11.25 3.07 -2.45
C HIS A 196 -12.63 2.42 -2.63
N PRO A 197 -13.75 3.15 -2.38
CA PRO A 197 -15.10 2.57 -2.43
C PRO A 197 -15.42 1.80 -3.72
N SER A 198 -14.92 2.27 -4.87
CA SER A 198 -15.18 1.62 -6.17
C SER A 198 -14.47 0.26 -6.34
N ARG A 199 -13.51 -0.10 -5.48
CA ARG A 199 -12.82 -1.37 -5.59
C ARG A 199 -13.74 -2.56 -5.30
N PHE A 200 -14.74 -2.35 -4.44
CA PHE A 200 -15.74 -3.38 -4.12
C PHE A 200 -16.77 -3.63 -5.22
N ILE A 201 -16.75 -2.83 -6.28
CA ILE A 201 -17.61 -3.00 -7.46
C ILE A 201 -16.93 -3.92 -8.50
N SER A 202 -15.59 -3.92 -8.54
CA SER A 202 -14.79 -4.72 -9.47
C SER A 202 -13.87 -5.67 -8.71
N SER A 203 -14.02 -6.97 -8.89
CA SER A 203 -13.21 -8.00 -8.25
C SER A 203 -12.00 -8.42 -9.10
N LYS A 204 -11.31 -7.46 -9.72
CA LYS A 204 -10.14 -7.71 -10.55
C LYS A 204 -8.86 -7.21 -9.90
N ALA A 205 -7.84 -8.06 -9.89
CA ALA A 205 -6.52 -7.71 -9.44
C ALA A 205 -5.94 -6.57 -10.29
N SER A 206 -5.31 -5.58 -9.64
CA SER A 206 -4.76 -4.41 -10.31
C SER A 206 -3.48 -3.95 -9.64
N LEU A 207 -2.51 -3.52 -10.45
CA LEU A 207 -1.28 -2.87 -9.99
C LEU A 207 -1.54 -1.52 -9.30
N LYS A 208 -2.76 -0.99 -9.39
CA LYS A 208 -3.19 0.26 -8.74
C LYS A 208 -3.98 0.05 -7.45
N ALA A 209 -4.12 -1.20 -7.01
CA ALA A 209 -4.98 -1.54 -5.87
C ALA A 209 -4.58 -0.81 -4.59
N ASP A 210 -3.29 -0.54 -4.39
CA ASP A 210 -2.77 0.04 -3.15
C ASP A 210 -2.74 1.57 -3.13
N TYR A 211 -2.92 2.28 -4.24
CA TYR A 211 -2.75 3.73 -4.28
C TYR A 211 -3.62 4.48 -3.25
N PHE A 212 -4.83 3.98 -3.00
CA PHE A 212 -5.69 4.57 -1.98
C PHE A 212 -5.22 4.22 -0.57
N SER A 213 -4.95 2.95 -0.29
CA SER A 213 -4.49 2.50 1.02
C SER A 213 -3.14 3.09 1.42
N GLU A 214 -2.23 3.23 0.47
CA GLU A 214 -0.95 3.92 0.67
C GLU A 214 -1.16 5.35 1.18
N LEU A 215 -2.05 6.11 0.54
CA LEU A 215 -2.37 7.48 0.96
C LEU A 215 -2.99 7.52 2.37
N ILE A 216 -3.98 6.64 2.64
CA ILE A 216 -4.66 6.58 3.94
C ILE A 216 -3.71 6.24 5.08
N ILE A 217 -2.84 5.25 4.88
CA ILE A 217 -1.84 4.86 5.87
C ILE A 217 -0.83 5.99 6.09
N TYR A 218 -0.34 6.61 5.02
CA TYR A 218 0.63 7.69 5.10
C TYR A 218 0.08 8.92 5.85
N ILE A 219 -1.15 9.36 5.53
CA ILE A 219 -1.83 10.44 6.26
C ILE A 219 -1.99 10.08 7.74
N SER A 220 -2.37 8.84 8.03
CA SER A 220 -2.59 8.38 9.40
C SER A 220 -1.31 8.42 10.23
N ILE A 221 -0.18 7.95 9.69
CA ILE A 221 1.11 8.00 10.39
C ILE A 221 1.51 9.45 10.66
N LEU A 222 1.44 10.32 9.65
CA LEU A 222 1.79 11.74 9.81
C LEU A 222 0.83 12.49 10.75
N GLY A 223 -0.46 12.18 10.71
CA GLY A 223 -1.46 12.76 11.59
C GLY A 223 -1.18 12.43 13.05
N ILE A 224 -0.93 11.15 13.37
CA ILE A 224 -0.59 10.70 14.72
C ILE A 224 0.77 11.28 15.16
N ALA A 225 1.75 11.38 14.26
CA ALA A 225 3.04 11.99 14.57
C ALA A 225 2.92 13.48 14.90
N ALA A 226 1.97 14.18 14.29
CA ALA A 226 1.71 15.60 14.53
C ALA A 226 0.85 15.85 15.77
N ASP A 227 -0.15 15.00 16.00
CA ASP A 227 -1.04 15.05 17.16
C ASP A 227 -1.29 13.62 17.71
N PRO A 228 -0.49 13.15 18.67
CA PRO A 228 -0.66 11.84 19.29
C PRO A 228 -2.01 11.64 19.99
N SER A 229 -2.72 12.70 20.36
CA SER A 229 -4.04 12.60 21.02
C SER A 229 -5.11 11.95 20.11
N LEU A 230 -4.89 11.98 18.79
CA LEU A 230 -5.75 11.31 17.80
C LEU A 230 -5.83 9.80 18.06
N TRP A 231 -4.77 9.19 18.61
CA TRP A 231 -4.74 7.77 18.94
C TRP A 231 -5.87 7.36 19.89
N ASP A 232 -6.00 8.08 20.99
CA ASP A 232 -7.04 7.80 21.99
C ASP A 232 -8.40 8.32 21.53
N LYS A 233 -8.45 9.50 20.90
CA LYS A 233 -9.68 10.11 20.39
C LYS A 233 -10.43 9.19 19.43
N TYR A 234 -9.72 8.55 18.53
CA TYR A 234 -10.29 7.63 17.52
C TYR A 234 -10.22 6.17 17.93
N LYS A 235 -9.80 5.87 19.17
CA LYS A 235 -9.69 4.51 19.74
C LYS A 235 -8.94 3.56 18.79
N VAL A 236 -7.85 4.04 18.20
CA VAL A 236 -7.10 3.32 17.17
C VAL A 236 -6.71 1.91 17.65
N LYS A 237 -6.36 1.77 18.93
CA LYS A 237 -6.01 0.48 19.54
C LYS A 237 -7.14 -0.57 19.41
N ASP A 238 -8.39 -0.14 19.57
CA ASP A 238 -9.56 -1.03 19.68
C ASP A 238 -10.28 -1.26 18.35
N THR A 239 -9.85 -0.60 17.29
CA THR A 239 -10.43 -0.73 15.93
C THR A 239 -9.52 -1.57 15.03
N GLN A 240 -10.01 -1.93 13.86
CA GLN A 240 -9.22 -2.52 12.78
C GLN A 240 -8.73 -1.47 11.76
N TYR A 241 -8.68 -0.21 12.17
CA TYR A 241 -8.29 0.93 11.34
C TYR A 241 -7.19 1.73 12.03
N LEU A 242 -6.48 2.57 11.30
CA LEU A 242 -5.65 3.62 11.87
C LEU A 242 -6.54 4.83 12.23
N LEU A 243 -6.63 5.83 11.36
CA LEU A 243 -7.48 7.01 11.63
C LEU A 243 -8.81 6.98 10.87
N PHE A 244 -8.79 6.55 9.62
CA PHE A 244 -9.96 6.55 8.74
C PHE A 244 -10.65 5.20 8.72
N ASN A 245 -11.97 5.21 8.52
CA ASN A 245 -12.79 4.03 8.29
C ASN A 245 -13.71 4.27 7.06
N GLU A 246 -14.46 3.25 6.63
CA GLU A 246 -15.27 3.32 5.41
C GLU A 246 -16.34 4.43 5.42
N LYS A 247 -16.86 4.83 6.59
CA LYS A 247 -17.89 5.88 6.71
C LYS A 247 -17.32 7.27 6.41
N ASP A 248 -16.03 7.48 6.70
CA ASP A 248 -15.38 8.75 6.39
C ASP A 248 -15.32 8.99 4.88
N PHE A 249 -15.30 7.91 4.08
CA PHE A 249 -15.22 7.96 2.62
C PHE A 249 -16.58 8.14 1.93
N GLU A 250 -17.69 7.93 2.63
CA GLU A 250 -19.03 8.20 2.10
C GLU A 250 -19.26 9.71 1.92
N ASN A 251 -18.75 10.52 2.85
CA ASN A 251 -18.75 11.98 2.77
C ASN A 251 -17.59 12.55 3.57
N ILE A 252 -16.47 12.77 2.92
CA ILE A 252 -15.25 13.24 3.55
C ILE A 252 -15.37 14.60 4.20
N GLU A 253 -16.22 15.48 3.70
CA GLU A 253 -16.44 16.82 4.27
C GLU A 253 -17.17 16.77 5.64
N SER A 254 -17.90 15.71 5.92
CA SER A 254 -18.56 15.49 7.22
C SER A 254 -17.73 14.62 8.17
N SER A 255 -16.58 14.12 7.73
CA SER A 255 -15.68 13.29 8.53
C SER A 255 -15.03 14.11 9.65
N THR A 256 -15.15 13.65 10.89
CA THR A 256 -14.53 14.30 12.05
C THR A 256 -13.01 14.22 12.00
N ILE A 257 -12.46 13.09 11.53
CA ILE A 257 -11.00 12.95 11.40
C ILE A 257 -10.44 13.87 10.30
N TYR A 258 -11.18 14.07 9.21
CA TYR A 258 -10.78 15.02 8.19
C TYR A 258 -10.73 16.45 8.76
N ALA A 259 -11.74 16.83 9.54
CA ALA A 259 -11.80 18.16 10.19
C ALA A 259 -10.65 18.35 11.19
N ASP A 260 -10.31 17.33 11.97
CA ASP A 260 -9.22 17.38 12.95
C ASP A 260 -7.83 17.45 12.30
N LEU A 261 -7.65 16.83 11.15
CA LEU A 261 -6.37 16.84 10.42
C LEU A 261 -6.16 18.13 9.64
N LYS A 262 -7.25 18.84 9.28
CA LYS A 262 -7.19 20.08 8.51
C LYS A 262 -6.56 21.21 9.32
N GLY A 263 -5.53 21.85 8.76
CA GLY A 263 -4.80 22.95 9.37
C GLY A 263 -3.70 22.51 10.36
N VAL A 264 -3.46 21.21 10.53
CA VAL A 264 -2.38 20.70 11.37
C VAL A 264 -1.02 21.13 10.83
N ASN A 265 -0.79 20.95 9.55
CA ASN A 265 0.37 21.48 8.82
C ASN A 265 0.15 21.41 7.30
N ALA A 266 0.97 22.15 6.55
CA ALA A 266 0.85 22.25 5.10
C ALA A 266 0.97 20.90 4.35
N THR A 267 1.78 19.97 4.85
CA THR A 267 1.92 18.65 4.23
C THR A 267 0.64 17.82 4.38
N ILE A 268 0.06 17.78 5.57
CA ILE A 268 -1.21 17.07 5.81
C ILE A 268 -2.33 17.73 5.01
N ASP A 269 -2.43 19.06 4.98
CA ASP A 269 -3.43 19.76 4.18
C ASP A 269 -3.35 19.39 2.70
N ALA A 270 -2.15 19.34 2.15
CA ALA A 270 -1.93 18.94 0.76
C ALA A 270 -2.33 17.47 0.50
N LEU A 271 -2.03 16.56 1.44
CA LEU A 271 -2.44 15.15 1.35
C LEU A 271 -3.97 14.99 1.45
N LEU A 272 -4.63 15.82 2.26
CA LEU A 272 -6.11 15.85 2.34
C LEU A 272 -6.74 16.35 1.02
N ILE A 273 -6.08 17.24 0.29
CA ILE A 273 -6.50 17.63 -1.06
C ILE A 273 -6.42 16.45 -2.02
N ILE A 274 -5.32 15.67 -1.97
CA ILE A 274 -5.18 14.45 -2.78
C ILE A 274 -6.25 13.43 -2.40
N LEU A 275 -6.55 13.25 -1.12
CA LEU A 275 -7.61 12.34 -0.67
C LEU A 275 -8.98 12.73 -1.23
N LYS A 276 -9.30 14.04 -1.25
CA LYS A 276 -10.53 14.52 -1.90
C LYS A 276 -10.53 14.27 -3.40
N GLU A 277 -9.42 14.51 -4.08
CA GLU A 277 -9.26 14.19 -5.51
C GLU A 277 -9.51 12.69 -5.76
N TYR A 278 -8.94 11.82 -4.93
CA TYR A 278 -9.16 10.37 -5.02
C TYR A 278 -10.63 9.99 -4.85
N LEU A 279 -11.29 10.50 -3.81
CA LEU A 279 -12.69 10.18 -3.52
C LEU A 279 -13.68 10.80 -4.53
N SER A 280 -13.29 11.86 -5.22
CA SER A 280 -14.09 12.45 -6.32
C SER A 280 -14.01 11.64 -7.61
N ASN A 281 -13.00 10.78 -7.75
CA ASN A 281 -12.86 9.92 -8.91
C ASN A 281 -13.78 8.68 -8.75
N PRO A 282 -14.65 8.39 -9.72
CA PRO A 282 -15.57 7.25 -9.62
C PRO A 282 -14.86 5.88 -9.68
N TYR A 283 -13.61 5.83 -10.16
CA TYR A 283 -12.88 4.57 -10.41
C TYR A 283 -11.46 4.60 -9.87
N TYR A 284 -11.14 3.71 -8.94
CA TYR A 284 -9.77 3.60 -8.38
C TYR A 284 -8.70 3.31 -9.45
N LEU A 285 -9.06 2.71 -10.58
CA LEU A 285 -8.16 2.42 -11.70
C LEU A 285 -7.65 3.69 -12.41
N GLU A 286 -8.29 4.84 -12.19
CA GLU A 286 -7.88 6.13 -12.74
C GLU A 286 -6.98 6.92 -11.78
N LEU A 287 -6.82 6.45 -10.54
CA LEU A 287 -5.96 7.09 -9.57
C LEU A 287 -4.50 7.09 -10.04
N LYS A 288 -3.81 8.17 -9.73
CA LYS A 288 -2.34 8.26 -9.83
C LYS A 288 -1.75 7.99 -8.45
N PRO A 289 -0.56 7.41 -8.34
CA PRO A 289 0.06 7.19 -7.03
C PRO A 289 0.35 8.54 -6.35
N PHE A 290 0.00 8.66 -5.06
CA PHE A 290 0.24 9.90 -4.31
C PHE A 290 1.73 10.27 -4.23
N THR A 291 2.61 9.30 -4.43
CA THR A 291 4.06 9.49 -4.45
C THR A 291 4.52 10.41 -5.58
N GLU A 292 3.73 10.56 -6.65
CA GLU A 292 4.05 11.50 -7.74
C GLU A 292 3.97 12.96 -7.31
N TYR A 293 3.16 13.28 -6.30
CA TYR A 293 3.07 14.65 -5.76
C TYR A 293 4.29 15.06 -4.91
N PHE A 294 5.27 14.15 -4.72
CA PHE A 294 6.58 14.45 -4.15
C PHE A 294 7.67 14.69 -5.20
N LEU A 295 7.35 14.48 -6.48
CA LEU A 295 8.23 14.83 -7.60
C LEU A 295 8.18 16.34 -7.84
N ALA A 296 9.22 16.89 -8.46
CA ALA A 296 9.19 18.29 -8.86
C ALA A 296 8.03 18.54 -9.84
N PRO A 297 7.26 19.63 -9.70
CA PRO A 297 6.28 20.02 -10.69
C PRO A 297 6.97 20.30 -12.02
N GLU A 298 6.34 19.89 -13.12
CA GLU A 298 6.87 20.11 -14.46
C GLU A 298 5.89 20.95 -15.28
N ILE A 299 6.38 22.10 -15.79
CA ILE A 299 5.64 22.95 -16.72
C ILE A 299 5.91 22.46 -18.14
N ILE A 300 5.03 21.60 -18.66
CA ILE A 300 5.15 21.02 -20.00
C ILE A 300 5.00 22.13 -21.04
N SER A 301 4.04 23.01 -20.85
CA SER A 301 3.81 24.18 -21.71
C SER A 301 3.23 25.34 -20.95
N PHE A 302 3.63 26.56 -21.33
CA PHE A 302 2.98 27.81 -20.97
C PHE A 302 3.21 28.78 -22.11
N GLN A 303 2.15 29.14 -22.85
CA GLN A 303 2.23 29.86 -24.08
C GLN A 303 1.12 30.91 -24.17
N ALA A 304 1.45 32.04 -24.82
CA ALA A 304 0.49 33.03 -25.27
C ALA A 304 0.18 32.80 -26.76
N ASN A 305 -1.06 33.04 -27.17
CA ASN A 305 -1.47 32.95 -28.57
C ASN A 305 -0.91 34.09 -29.44
N LYS A 306 -0.37 35.16 -28.83
CA LYS A 306 0.27 36.33 -29.48
C LYS A 306 1.47 36.77 -28.65
N GLU A 307 2.53 37.21 -29.32
CA GLU A 307 3.72 37.79 -28.66
C GLU A 307 3.49 39.27 -28.29
N GLU A 308 2.69 39.97 -29.07
CA GLU A 308 2.36 41.38 -28.85
C GLU A 308 0.85 41.63 -29.03
N VAL A 309 0.29 42.45 -28.17
CA VAL A 309 -1.11 42.86 -28.23
C VAL A 309 -1.22 44.38 -28.02
N LEU A 310 -2.16 45.01 -28.74
CA LEU A 310 -2.49 46.38 -28.51
C LEU A 310 -3.13 46.59 -27.12
N ARG A 311 -2.91 47.72 -26.52
CA ARG A 311 -3.51 48.07 -25.23
C ARG A 311 -5.03 47.92 -25.28
N GLY A 312 -5.58 47.12 -24.39
CA GLY A 312 -7.01 46.80 -24.32
C GLY A 312 -7.48 45.65 -25.21
N ALA A 313 -6.58 44.98 -25.95
CA ALA A 313 -6.92 43.81 -26.71
C ALA A 313 -6.75 42.53 -25.84
N GLU A 314 -7.49 41.48 -26.17
CA GLU A 314 -7.43 40.20 -25.52
C GLU A 314 -6.20 39.38 -25.93
N ILE A 315 -5.65 38.62 -24.95
CA ILE A 315 -4.66 37.60 -25.15
C ILE A 315 -5.18 36.28 -24.54
N GLU A 316 -4.86 35.12 -25.14
CA GLU A 316 -5.15 33.82 -24.60
C GLU A 316 -3.86 33.17 -24.12
N PHE A 317 -3.83 32.73 -22.86
CA PHE A 317 -2.80 31.80 -22.36
C PHE A 317 -3.31 30.36 -22.40
N SER A 318 -2.41 29.46 -22.73
CA SER A 318 -2.62 28.02 -22.64
C SER A 318 -1.47 27.36 -21.88
N TRP A 319 -1.77 26.33 -21.10
CA TRP A 319 -0.79 25.64 -20.26
C TRP A 319 -1.10 24.17 -20.06
N THR A 320 -0.06 23.41 -19.76
CA THR A 320 -0.10 22.03 -19.28
C THR A 320 0.98 21.87 -18.21
N VAL A 321 0.61 21.36 -17.05
CA VAL A 321 1.49 21.14 -15.90
C VAL A 321 1.30 19.73 -15.39
N GLU A 322 2.39 19.07 -15.03
CA GLU A 322 2.37 17.75 -14.39
C GLU A 322 2.94 17.82 -12.97
N ASN A 323 2.62 16.81 -12.15
CA ASN A 323 3.11 16.63 -10.78
C ASN A 323 2.87 17.84 -9.83
N ALA A 324 1.89 18.69 -10.09
CA ALA A 324 1.57 19.84 -9.27
C ALA A 324 0.30 19.60 -8.43
N LEU A 325 0.27 20.08 -7.20
CA LEU A 325 -0.92 20.19 -6.36
C LEU A 325 -1.64 21.51 -6.59
N MET A 326 -0.86 22.58 -6.76
CA MET A 326 -1.38 23.91 -6.99
C MET A 326 -0.71 24.52 -8.21
N VAL A 327 -1.52 25.16 -9.05
CA VAL A 327 -1.06 25.90 -10.22
C VAL A 327 -1.74 27.28 -10.16
N LYS A 328 -0.98 28.33 -10.38
CA LYS A 328 -1.49 29.70 -10.47
C LYS A 328 -0.74 30.51 -11.53
N ILE A 329 -1.42 31.49 -12.10
CA ILE A 329 -0.78 32.51 -12.97
C ILE A 329 -0.87 33.84 -12.25
N GLU A 330 0.26 34.48 -12.06
CA GLU A 330 0.38 35.78 -11.44
C GLU A 330 1.02 36.81 -12.42
N PRO A 331 0.63 38.06 -12.33
CA PRO A 331 -0.48 38.62 -11.55
C PRO A 331 -1.84 38.38 -12.21
N GLU A 332 -2.94 38.69 -11.48
CA GLU A 332 -4.33 38.91 -11.96
C GLU A 332 -5.18 37.67 -12.22
N ILE A 333 -4.61 36.50 -12.59
CA ILE A 333 -5.42 35.30 -12.95
C ILE A 333 -5.67 34.41 -11.71
N GLY A 334 -4.65 34.20 -10.83
CA GLY A 334 -4.80 33.41 -9.64
C GLY A 334 -4.75 31.91 -9.91
N SER A 335 -5.43 31.10 -9.07
CA SER A 335 -5.44 29.63 -9.15
C SER A 335 -6.15 29.12 -10.39
N ILE A 336 -5.56 28.15 -11.05
CA ILE A 336 -6.01 27.53 -12.31
C ILE A 336 -5.87 26.01 -12.24
N PRO A 337 -6.59 25.24 -13.09
CA PRO A 337 -6.41 23.80 -13.21
C PRO A 337 -5.03 23.46 -13.79
N LYS A 338 -4.60 22.18 -13.68
CA LYS A 338 -3.31 21.70 -14.22
C LYS A 338 -3.17 21.84 -15.73
N GLN A 339 -4.28 21.91 -16.45
CA GLN A 339 -4.32 22.12 -17.90
C GLN A 339 -5.49 23.02 -18.26
N GLY A 340 -5.29 23.92 -19.21
CA GLY A 340 -6.37 24.79 -19.66
C GLY A 340 -5.94 25.93 -20.54
N LYS A 341 -6.91 26.84 -20.73
CA LYS A 341 -6.78 28.09 -21.44
C LYS A 341 -7.56 29.19 -20.71
N VAL A 342 -7.09 30.42 -20.80
CA VAL A 342 -7.78 31.60 -20.30
C VAL A 342 -7.57 32.79 -21.24
N SER A 343 -8.66 33.48 -21.62
CA SER A 343 -8.60 34.74 -22.34
C SER A 343 -8.88 35.90 -21.43
N PHE A 344 -8.08 36.96 -21.50
CA PHE A 344 -8.22 38.15 -20.66
C PHE A 344 -7.54 39.36 -21.32
N ILE A 345 -7.84 40.58 -20.81
CA ILE A 345 -7.18 41.81 -21.23
C ILE A 345 -6.01 42.09 -20.26
N PRO A 346 -4.74 41.95 -20.71
CA PRO A 346 -3.59 42.08 -19.82
C PRO A 346 -3.41 43.56 -19.36
N LYS A 347 -3.14 43.73 -18.05
CA LYS A 347 -2.79 45.02 -17.46
C LYS A 347 -1.31 45.12 -17.11
N LYS A 348 -0.57 44.01 -17.24
CA LYS A 348 0.87 43.91 -16.99
C LYS A 348 1.57 43.34 -18.23
N ASN A 349 2.88 43.54 -18.28
CA ASN A 349 3.71 43.04 -19.38
C ASN A 349 4.34 41.68 -19.10
N THR A 350 4.24 41.21 -17.85
CA THR A 350 4.83 39.92 -17.46
C THR A 350 3.82 39.16 -16.63
N TYR A 351 3.67 37.90 -16.96
CA TYR A 351 2.89 36.88 -16.23
C TYR A 351 3.73 35.65 -16.00
N THR A 352 3.62 35.10 -14.81
CA THR A 352 4.39 33.92 -14.40
C THR A 352 3.43 32.80 -14.01
N ILE A 353 3.59 31.62 -14.58
CA ILE A 353 2.94 30.42 -14.07
C ILE A 353 3.77 29.82 -12.94
N ILE A 354 3.13 29.54 -11.84
CA ILE A 354 3.73 29.02 -10.62
C ILE A 354 3.07 27.69 -10.28
N CYS A 355 3.88 26.65 -10.12
CA CYS A 355 3.43 25.30 -9.82
C CYS A 355 4.08 24.83 -8.53
N GLU A 356 3.28 24.31 -7.62
CA GLU A 356 3.76 23.84 -6.31
C GLU A 356 3.24 22.44 -6.02
N ASN A 357 4.04 21.63 -5.35
CA ASN A 357 3.65 20.35 -4.78
C ASN A 357 4.11 20.25 -3.32
N LEU A 358 4.10 19.02 -2.73
CA LEU A 358 4.38 18.78 -1.33
C LEU A 358 5.78 19.24 -0.86
N LYS A 359 6.76 19.39 -1.75
CA LYS A 359 8.15 19.73 -1.37
C LYS A 359 8.83 20.74 -2.28
N VAL A 360 8.30 21.03 -3.46
CA VAL A 360 9.02 21.76 -4.53
C VAL A 360 8.10 22.73 -5.25
N LYS A 361 8.69 23.84 -5.70
CA LYS A 361 8.05 24.86 -6.53
C LYS A 361 8.74 24.96 -7.88
N ALA A 362 8.00 25.13 -8.95
CA ALA A 362 8.51 25.46 -10.29
C ALA A 362 7.83 26.73 -10.83
N GLU A 363 8.57 27.56 -11.55
CA GLU A 363 8.11 28.83 -12.12
C GLU A 363 8.56 28.96 -13.57
N LYS A 364 7.74 29.60 -14.43
CA LYS A 364 8.07 29.94 -15.80
C LYS A 364 7.39 31.24 -16.25
#